data_69af222643f4a8c13df8e1640121623d
#
_entry.id   69af222643f4a8c13df8e1640121623d
#
_cell.length_a   1.000
_cell.length_b   1.000
_cell.length_c   1.000
_cell.angle_alpha   90.00
_cell.angle_beta   90.00
_cell.angle_gamma   90.00
#
_symmetry.space_group_name_H-M   'P 1'
#
loop_
_entity.id
_entity.type
_entity.pdbx_description
1 polymer ?
#
loop_
_entity_poly.entity_id
_entity_poly.type
_entity_poly.pdbx_seq_one_letter_code
_entity_poly.pdbx_strand_id
1 'polypeptide(L)'
;CSLTNILFSQDSELFENDLNLKAQLTFDFKELYKNTNDSTFIKSPMVFSGNGIDQDTITVRIRVRGNFRKKICYFKPMRLEIRKKQAENTVFENNRKLKLVVPCQNEKGKDELIYKEMLAYKFYENLSNIHLKTQPISLKIVELKNGKEIEHKMFAFLIEDDNKVAKRHDIKKFPKRRVSPLIVSDSSAINFALFSYMIGNTDWSMAYQHNTEMFFNGKKLLAIPYDFDHSGLVNAYYAKPNPMLKISSVTERVYRGLCRRDPQVFAGMRKFYISKEEDIFNTLNEFKDKLGEKEFSRVWMKESEITVRSQVRNP
;
A
#
# COMPACT_ATOMS: atom_id res chain seq x y z
N CYS A 1 19.60 41.63 3.79
CA CYS A 1 18.56 40.71 4.31
C CYS A 1 18.10 39.81 3.16
N SER A 2 18.63 38.61 3.13
CA SER A 2 18.25 37.57 2.16
C SER A 2 17.11 36.76 2.77
N LEU A 3 15.90 36.93 2.28
CA LEU A 3 14.76 36.10 2.59
C LEU A 3 14.94 34.75 1.89
N THR A 4 15.45 33.77 2.59
CA THR A 4 15.38 32.37 2.19
C THR A 4 13.91 31.98 2.24
N ASN A 5 13.26 31.92 1.08
CA ASN A 5 11.99 31.23 0.90
C ASN A 5 12.23 29.74 1.18
N ILE A 6 11.94 29.32 2.40
CA ILE A 6 11.76 27.90 2.71
C ILE A 6 10.50 27.48 1.94
N LEU A 7 10.69 26.89 0.78
CA LEU A 7 9.66 26.14 0.06
C LEU A 7 9.29 24.94 0.97
N PHE A 8 8.34 25.15 1.88
CA PHE A 8 7.59 24.03 2.43
C PHE A 8 7.00 23.29 1.25
N SER A 9 7.45 22.05 1.03
CA SER A 9 6.71 21.10 0.22
C SER A 9 5.28 21.13 0.74
N GLN A 10 4.33 21.65 -0.04
CA GLN A 10 2.91 21.52 0.27
C GLN A 10 2.59 20.02 0.23
N ASP A 11 2.78 19.36 1.38
CA ASP A 11 2.28 18.01 1.57
C ASP A 11 0.78 18.09 1.37
N SER A 12 0.24 17.17 0.64
CA SER A 12 -1.14 17.26 0.23
C SER A 12 -2.04 16.86 1.39
N GLU A 13 -3.06 17.65 1.64
CA GLU A 13 -4.08 17.41 2.67
C GLU A 13 -4.65 15.98 2.64
N LEU A 14 -4.70 15.36 1.45
CA LEU A 14 -5.26 14.01 1.25
C LEU A 14 -4.61 12.92 2.14
N PHE A 15 -3.32 13.02 2.44
CA PHE A 15 -2.59 11.98 3.18
C PHE A 15 -2.09 12.41 4.56
N GLU A 16 -2.35 13.66 4.97
CA GLU A 16 -1.80 14.23 6.21
C GLU A 16 -2.80 14.18 7.38
N ASN A 17 -4.09 14.15 7.07
CA ASN A 17 -5.16 14.28 8.07
C ASN A 17 -6.08 13.06 8.05
N ASP A 18 -6.70 12.76 9.18
CA ASP A 18 -7.86 11.86 9.23
C ASP A 18 -9.08 12.58 8.64
N LEU A 19 -9.24 12.47 7.34
CA LEU A 19 -10.30 13.12 6.59
C LEU A 19 -11.65 12.42 6.73
N ASN A 20 -11.71 11.21 7.33
CA ASN A 20 -12.91 10.37 7.28
C ASN A 20 -13.57 10.41 5.89
N LEU A 21 -12.72 10.23 4.88
CA LEU A 21 -13.08 10.45 3.48
C LEU A 21 -14.16 9.46 3.03
N LYS A 22 -15.25 9.99 2.49
CA LYS A 22 -16.33 9.22 1.86
C LYS A 22 -16.31 9.52 0.37
N ALA A 23 -16.47 8.49 -0.47
CA ALA A 23 -16.63 8.70 -1.90
C ALA A 23 -17.63 7.74 -2.51
N GLN A 24 -18.28 8.22 -3.58
CA GLN A 24 -19.14 7.42 -4.44
C GLN A 24 -18.61 7.48 -5.86
N LEU A 25 -18.44 6.31 -6.48
CA LEU A 25 -18.14 6.16 -7.91
C LEU A 25 -19.33 5.52 -8.61
N THR A 26 -19.66 5.97 -9.83
CA THR A 26 -20.80 5.43 -10.60
C THR A 26 -20.32 5.00 -11.99
N PHE A 27 -20.38 3.70 -12.29
CA PHE A 27 -19.96 3.16 -13.58
C PHE A 27 -20.51 1.75 -13.85
N ASP A 28 -20.46 1.32 -15.10
CA ASP A 28 -20.76 -0.05 -15.53
C ASP A 28 -19.49 -0.93 -15.37
N PHE A 29 -19.60 -2.03 -14.60
CA PHE A 29 -18.50 -2.98 -14.40
C PHE A 29 -18.07 -3.66 -15.71
N LYS A 30 -19.02 -3.96 -16.59
CA LYS A 30 -18.73 -4.59 -17.88
C LYS A 30 -17.93 -3.64 -18.77
N GLU A 31 -18.29 -2.35 -18.79
CA GLU A 31 -17.55 -1.31 -19.48
C GLU A 31 -16.13 -1.17 -18.92
N LEU A 32 -16.00 -1.01 -17.59
CA LEU A 32 -14.71 -0.88 -16.92
C LEU A 32 -13.81 -2.10 -17.21
N TYR A 33 -14.36 -3.33 -17.13
CA TYR A 33 -13.54 -4.55 -17.22
C TYR A 33 -13.14 -4.93 -18.65
N LYS A 34 -13.95 -4.53 -19.65
CA LYS A 34 -13.68 -4.85 -21.06
C LYS A 34 -12.93 -3.73 -21.77
N ASN A 35 -13.24 -2.47 -21.46
CA ASN A 35 -12.81 -1.32 -22.24
C ASN A 35 -11.62 -0.59 -21.64
N THR A 36 -11.06 -1.08 -20.50
CA THR A 36 -9.87 -0.48 -19.92
C THR A 36 -8.66 -1.41 -19.96
N ASN A 37 -7.49 -0.81 -20.14
CA ASN A 37 -6.18 -1.44 -20.08
C ASN A 37 -5.15 -0.46 -19.49
N ASP A 38 -3.86 -0.72 -19.64
CA ASP A 38 -2.82 0.12 -19.02
C ASP A 38 -2.77 1.56 -19.59
N SER A 39 -3.40 1.83 -20.72
CA SER A 39 -3.45 3.16 -21.36
C SER A 39 -4.88 3.71 -21.52
N THR A 40 -5.91 2.87 -21.46
CA THR A 40 -7.30 3.27 -21.67
C THR A 40 -8.07 3.36 -20.36
N PHE A 41 -8.94 4.36 -20.26
CA PHE A 41 -9.74 4.68 -19.09
C PHE A 41 -11.18 4.95 -19.48
N ILE A 42 -12.12 4.62 -18.60
CA ILE A 42 -13.48 5.18 -18.66
C ILE A 42 -13.55 6.41 -17.75
N LYS A 43 -14.59 7.23 -17.92
CA LYS A 43 -14.90 8.35 -17.03
C LYS A 43 -15.97 7.93 -16.05
N SER A 44 -15.87 8.41 -14.81
CA SER A 44 -16.87 8.22 -13.76
C SER A 44 -17.06 9.52 -12.99
N PRO A 45 -18.29 9.92 -12.65
CA PRO A 45 -18.48 10.89 -11.60
C PRO A 45 -17.99 10.30 -10.27
N MET A 46 -17.33 11.14 -9.48
CA MET A 46 -16.93 10.84 -8.11
C MET A 46 -17.49 11.91 -7.20
N VAL A 47 -18.49 11.55 -6.40
CA VAL A 47 -19.00 12.40 -5.32
C VAL A 47 -18.15 12.10 -4.09
N PHE A 48 -17.66 13.10 -3.39
CA PHE A 48 -16.85 12.90 -2.18
C PHE A 48 -17.18 13.94 -1.11
N SER A 49 -16.88 13.60 0.15
CA SER A 49 -16.98 14.45 1.33
C SER A 49 -16.08 13.92 2.44
N GLY A 50 -15.86 14.71 3.47
CA GLY A 50 -15.03 14.30 4.63
C GLY A 50 -15.03 15.33 5.73
N ASN A 51 -14.21 15.12 6.77
CA ASN A 51 -14.03 16.11 7.84
C ASN A 51 -13.44 17.40 7.26
N GLY A 52 -14.17 18.51 7.42
CA GLY A 52 -13.78 19.81 6.85
C GLY A 52 -13.87 19.88 5.32
N ILE A 53 -14.48 18.89 4.66
CA ILE A 53 -14.68 18.84 3.21
C ILE A 53 -16.17 18.73 2.93
N ASP A 54 -16.74 19.79 2.36
CA ASP A 54 -18.13 19.79 1.87
C ASP A 54 -18.29 18.78 0.75
N GLN A 55 -19.52 18.30 0.55
CA GLN A 55 -19.81 17.39 -0.56
C GLN A 55 -19.56 18.09 -1.90
N ASP A 56 -18.70 17.48 -2.70
CA ASP A 56 -18.37 17.95 -4.05
C ASP A 56 -18.36 16.80 -5.05
N THR A 57 -18.39 17.13 -6.34
CA THR A 57 -18.44 16.15 -7.43
C THR A 57 -17.42 16.49 -8.50
N ILE A 58 -16.54 15.55 -8.77
CA ILE A 58 -15.53 15.67 -9.86
C ILE A 58 -15.67 14.52 -10.85
N THR A 59 -15.18 14.71 -12.07
CA THR A 59 -15.05 13.64 -13.04
C THR A 59 -13.66 13.01 -12.92
N VAL A 60 -13.62 11.73 -12.61
CA VAL A 60 -12.39 10.94 -12.56
C VAL A 60 -12.30 10.01 -13.76
N ARG A 61 -11.07 9.68 -14.15
CA ARG A 61 -10.77 8.61 -15.10
C ARG A 61 -10.38 7.37 -14.30
N ILE A 62 -11.02 6.24 -14.59
CA ILE A 62 -10.76 4.99 -13.89
C ILE A 62 -10.37 3.89 -14.87
N ARG A 63 -9.44 3.02 -14.46
CA ARG A 63 -9.09 1.79 -15.15
C ARG A 63 -8.78 0.68 -14.17
N VAL A 64 -8.92 -0.55 -14.61
CA VAL A 64 -8.48 -1.72 -13.84
C VAL A 64 -6.94 -1.76 -13.79
N ARG A 65 -6.39 -2.21 -12.66
CA ARG A 65 -4.95 -2.43 -12.45
C ARG A 65 -4.67 -3.82 -11.87
N GLY A 66 -3.38 -4.16 -11.80
CA GLY A 66 -2.88 -5.43 -11.26
C GLY A 66 -3.01 -6.59 -12.27
N ASN A 67 -2.38 -7.71 -11.93
CA ASN A 67 -2.34 -8.89 -12.78
C ASN A 67 -3.23 -10.02 -12.28
N PHE A 68 -3.08 -10.41 -11.01
CA PHE A 68 -3.77 -11.54 -10.41
C PHE A 68 -5.22 -11.21 -10.04
N ARG A 69 -5.44 -10.21 -9.21
CA ARG A 69 -6.78 -9.79 -8.74
C ARG A 69 -7.69 -9.31 -9.89
N LYS A 70 -7.10 -8.79 -10.98
CA LYS A 70 -7.83 -8.46 -12.21
C LYS A 70 -8.57 -9.67 -12.80
N LYS A 71 -8.06 -10.90 -12.61
CA LYS A 71 -8.62 -12.13 -13.19
C LYS A 71 -9.67 -12.79 -12.30
N ILE A 72 -9.49 -12.72 -10.96
CA ILE A 72 -10.26 -13.53 -10.02
C ILE A 72 -11.28 -12.73 -9.19
N CYS A 73 -11.05 -11.42 -8.98
CA CYS A 73 -11.87 -10.63 -8.09
C CYS A 73 -13.15 -10.12 -8.76
N TYR A 74 -14.24 -10.07 -7.99
CA TYR A 74 -15.47 -9.40 -8.37
C TYR A 74 -15.25 -7.88 -8.46
N PHE A 75 -14.72 -7.26 -7.39
CA PHE A 75 -14.23 -5.89 -7.45
C PHE A 75 -12.74 -5.90 -7.80
N LYS A 76 -12.41 -5.34 -8.93
CA LYS A 76 -11.02 -5.29 -9.40
C LYS A 76 -10.32 -4.04 -8.88
N PRO A 77 -9.07 -4.11 -8.43
CA PRO A 77 -8.31 -2.92 -8.05
C PRO A 77 -8.25 -1.91 -9.18
N MET A 78 -8.32 -0.62 -8.85
CA MET A 78 -8.43 0.44 -9.83
C MET A 78 -7.29 1.45 -9.73
N ARG A 79 -7.02 2.14 -10.82
CA ARG A 79 -6.25 3.38 -10.86
C ARG A 79 -7.19 4.52 -11.14
N LEU A 80 -7.09 5.56 -10.34
CA LEU A 80 -7.80 6.82 -10.52
C LEU A 80 -6.84 7.85 -11.11
N GLU A 81 -7.32 8.61 -12.10
CA GLU A 81 -6.65 9.79 -12.62
C GLU A 81 -7.62 10.97 -12.69
N ILE A 82 -7.22 12.08 -12.07
CA ILE A 82 -8.01 13.30 -11.98
C ILE A 82 -7.33 14.36 -12.86
N ARG A 83 -8.07 14.99 -13.76
CA ARG A 83 -7.55 16.09 -14.57
C ARG A 83 -7.25 17.29 -13.69
N LYS A 84 -6.23 18.09 -14.02
CA LYS A 84 -5.80 19.25 -13.23
C LYS A 84 -7.00 20.14 -12.86
N LYS A 85 -7.79 20.57 -13.84
CA LYS A 85 -9.01 21.39 -13.65
C LYS A 85 -10.04 20.78 -12.67
N GLN A 86 -10.13 19.45 -12.58
CA GLN A 86 -11.08 18.75 -11.70
C GLN A 86 -10.52 18.60 -10.29
N ALA A 87 -9.22 18.69 -10.11
CA ALA A 87 -8.56 18.57 -8.82
C ALA A 87 -8.33 19.93 -8.13
N GLU A 88 -8.35 21.04 -8.89
CA GLU A 88 -8.13 22.39 -8.38
C GLU A 88 -9.11 22.71 -7.24
N ASN A 89 -8.61 23.28 -6.16
CA ASN A 89 -9.37 23.63 -4.94
C ASN A 89 -10.06 22.43 -4.27
N THR A 90 -9.62 21.21 -4.53
CA THR A 90 -10.10 20.00 -3.84
C THR A 90 -8.95 19.33 -3.06
N VAL A 91 -9.30 18.44 -2.14
CA VAL A 91 -8.35 17.58 -1.42
C VAL A 91 -7.43 16.78 -2.36
N PHE A 92 -7.81 16.61 -3.63
CA PHE A 92 -7.05 15.87 -4.64
C PHE A 92 -6.07 16.73 -5.44
N GLU A 93 -5.96 18.03 -5.21
CA GLU A 93 -5.21 18.97 -6.07
C GLU A 93 -3.78 18.51 -6.34
N ASN A 94 -3.08 18.08 -5.32
CA ASN A 94 -1.71 17.60 -5.44
C ASN A 94 -1.60 16.09 -5.65
N ASN A 95 -2.71 15.33 -5.66
CA ASN A 95 -2.77 13.87 -5.76
C ASN A 95 -3.71 13.39 -6.86
N ARG A 96 -3.37 13.72 -8.08
CA ARG A 96 -4.21 13.44 -9.25
C ARG A 96 -4.12 12.01 -9.79
N LYS A 97 -3.16 11.21 -9.32
CA LYS A 97 -2.97 9.81 -9.71
C LYS A 97 -2.93 8.96 -8.44
N LEU A 98 -3.89 8.06 -8.30
CA LEU A 98 -4.07 7.27 -7.09
C LEU A 98 -4.29 5.80 -7.45
N LYS A 99 -3.79 4.89 -6.61
CA LYS A 99 -4.17 3.49 -6.67
C LYS A 99 -5.31 3.30 -5.66
N LEU A 100 -6.43 2.73 -6.09
CA LEU A 100 -7.57 2.42 -5.23
C LEU A 100 -7.59 0.92 -4.96
N VAL A 101 -7.44 0.55 -3.70
CA VAL A 101 -7.51 -0.84 -3.21
C VAL A 101 -8.90 -1.09 -2.67
N VAL A 102 -9.55 -2.14 -3.17
CA VAL A 102 -10.92 -2.53 -2.86
C VAL A 102 -10.97 -4.02 -2.48
N PRO A 103 -11.99 -4.48 -1.74
CA PRO A 103 -12.21 -5.90 -1.49
C PRO A 103 -12.21 -6.73 -2.78
N CYS A 104 -11.82 -8.00 -2.69
CA CYS A 104 -11.85 -8.90 -3.84
C CYS A 104 -13.26 -9.44 -4.11
N GLN A 105 -14.02 -9.76 -3.06
CA GLN A 105 -15.34 -10.37 -3.16
C GLN A 105 -16.45 -9.43 -2.62
N ASN A 106 -17.68 -9.73 -2.97
CA ASN A 106 -18.86 -8.99 -2.51
C ASN A 106 -19.63 -9.81 -1.46
N GLU A 107 -18.98 -10.14 -0.36
CA GLU A 107 -19.53 -10.95 0.72
C GLU A 107 -19.37 -10.27 2.09
N LYS A 108 -20.02 -10.83 3.11
CA LYS A 108 -19.88 -10.34 4.50
C LYS A 108 -18.45 -10.50 4.98
N GLY A 109 -17.91 -9.50 5.67
CA GLY A 109 -16.52 -9.51 6.16
C GLY A 109 -15.46 -9.20 5.10
N LYS A 110 -15.86 -8.84 3.88
CA LYS A 110 -14.96 -8.52 2.76
C LYS A 110 -13.91 -7.46 3.09
N ASP A 111 -14.21 -6.54 3.99
CA ASP A 111 -13.35 -5.40 4.31
C ASP A 111 -12.15 -5.79 5.19
N GLU A 112 -12.22 -6.93 5.89
CA GLU A 112 -11.16 -7.38 6.81
C GLU A 112 -9.79 -7.50 6.11
N LEU A 113 -9.74 -8.09 4.92
CA LEU A 113 -8.48 -8.23 4.17
C LEU A 113 -7.89 -6.86 3.79
N ILE A 114 -8.76 -5.88 3.51
CA ILE A 114 -8.36 -4.52 3.14
C ILE A 114 -7.82 -3.77 4.36
N TYR A 115 -8.42 -3.96 5.53
CA TYR A 115 -7.86 -3.42 6.78
C TYR A 115 -6.46 -3.98 7.06
N LYS A 116 -6.26 -5.31 6.88
CA LYS A 116 -4.96 -5.95 7.08
C LYS A 116 -3.92 -5.51 6.04
N GLU A 117 -4.32 -5.33 4.78
CA GLU A 117 -3.43 -4.80 3.74
C GLU A 117 -3.02 -3.36 4.05
N MET A 118 -3.97 -2.49 4.47
CA MET A 118 -3.66 -1.12 4.88
C MET A 118 -2.76 -1.08 6.14
N LEU A 119 -3.01 -1.96 7.12
CA LEU A 119 -2.17 -2.09 8.31
C LEU A 119 -0.71 -2.39 7.95
N ALA A 120 -0.45 -3.22 6.93
CA ALA A 120 0.91 -3.48 6.46
C ALA A 120 1.60 -2.19 5.96
N TYR A 121 0.89 -1.32 5.23
CA TYR A 121 1.42 -0.01 4.84
C TYR A 121 1.72 0.86 6.06
N LYS A 122 0.80 0.91 7.05
CA LYS A 122 0.98 1.69 8.27
C LYS A 122 2.15 1.18 9.13
N PHE A 123 2.37 -0.11 9.21
CA PHE A 123 3.57 -0.66 9.84
C PHE A 123 4.86 -0.20 9.13
N TYR A 124 4.85 -0.19 7.78
CA TYR A 124 6.04 0.24 7.04
C TYR A 124 6.31 1.75 7.18
N GLU A 125 5.27 2.58 7.36
CA GLU A 125 5.40 4.01 7.68
C GLU A 125 6.23 4.23 8.97
N ASN A 126 6.08 3.38 10.00
CA ASN A 126 6.88 3.44 11.23
C ASN A 126 8.35 3.03 11.03
N LEU A 127 8.63 2.23 10.00
CA LEU A 127 9.92 1.60 9.75
C LEU A 127 10.73 2.27 8.65
N SER A 128 10.16 3.24 7.94
CA SER A 128 10.85 3.90 6.83
C SER A 128 10.32 5.31 6.59
N ASN A 129 11.21 6.29 6.54
CA ASN A 129 10.83 7.63 6.12
C ASN A 129 10.40 7.67 4.65
N ILE A 130 10.93 6.74 3.81
CA ILE A 130 10.56 6.64 2.41
C ILE A 130 9.57 5.50 2.27
N HIS A 131 8.30 5.84 2.16
CA HIS A 131 7.17 4.92 2.07
C HIS A 131 6.05 5.48 1.18
N LEU A 132 5.10 4.64 0.83
CA LEU A 132 3.86 5.04 0.17
C LEU A 132 2.82 5.39 1.23
N LYS A 133 2.32 6.62 1.25
CA LYS A 133 1.23 7.03 2.13
C LYS A 133 -0.09 6.40 1.70
N THR A 134 -0.97 6.15 2.67
CA THR A 134 -2.30 5.57 2.44
C THR A 134 -3.38 6.42 3.09
N GLN A 135 -4.55 6.55 2.43
CA GLN A 135 -5.73 7.25 2.95
C GLN A 135 -6.93 6.28 2.97
N PRO A 136 -7.51 6.01 4.15
CA PRO A 136 -8.75 5.25 4.26
C PRO A 136 -9.91 5.97 3.59
N ILE A 137 -10.84 5.21 3.02
CA ILE A 137 -12.02 5.75 2.35
C ILE A 137 -13.22 4.84 2.55
N SER A 138 -14.35 5.43 2.98
CA SER A 138 -15.65 4.76 2.94
C SER A 138 -16.21 4.86 1.52
N LEU A 139 -16.07 3.79 0.75
CA LEU A 139 -16.40 3.77 -0.67
C LEU A 139 -17.80 3.20 -0.90
N LYS A 140 -18.60 3.94 -1.70
CA LYS A 140 -19.81 3.44 -2.34
C LYS A 140 -19.56 3.34 -3.85
N ILE A 141 -19.76 2.16 -4.43
CA ILE A 141 -19.80 1.98 -5.87
C ILE A 141 -21.25 1.77 -6.28
N VAL A 142 -21.74 2.60 -7.20
CA VAL A 142 -23.02 2.43 -7.87
C VAL A 142 -22.76 1.74 -9.20
N GLU A 143 -23.03 0.45 -9.27
CA GLU A 143 -22.90 -0.34 -10.49
C GLU A 143 -24.10 -0.09 -11.40
N LEU A 144 -23.85 0.37 -12.60
CA LEU A 144 -24.86 0.50 -13.65
C LEU A 144 -24.97 -0.84 -14.40
N LYS A 145 -26.09 -1.56 -14.24
CA LYS A 145 -26.27 -2.88 -14.84
C LYS A 145 -27.67 -3.05 -15.41
N ASN A 146 -27.76 -3.20 -16.73
CA ASN A 146 -29.04 -3.43 -17.42
C ASN A 146 -30.13 -2.39 -17.07
N GLY A 147 -29.75 -1.11 -17.02
CA GLY A 147 -30.65 0.00 -16.67
C GLY A 147 -31.01 0.09 -15.18
N LYS A 148 -30.40 -0.70 -14.32
CA LYS A 148 -30.57 -0.69 -12.86
C LYS A 148 -29.31 -0.19 -12.18
N GLU A 149 -29.48 0.43 -11.01
CA GLU A 149 -28.39 0.81 -10.12
C GLU A 149 -28.28 -0.20 -8.97
N ILE A 150 -27.07 -0.70 -8.73
CA ILE A 150 -26.78 -1.63 -7.63
C ILE A 150 -25.71 -0.97 -6.75
N GLU A 151 -26.03 -0.74 -5.49
CA GLU A 151 -25.11 -0.13 -4.54
C GLU A 151 -24.23 -1.18 -3.85
N HIS A 152 -22.92 -0.91 -3.84
CA HIS A 152 -21.93 -1.69 -3.11
C HIS A 152 -21.19 -0.75 -2.13
N LYS A 153 -21.39 -0.96 -0.84
CA LYS A 153 -20.70 -0.21 0.22
C LYS A 153 -19.52 -1.06 0.75
N MET A 154 -18.36 -0.43 0.93
CA MET A 154 -17.15 -1.13 1.36
C MET A 154 -16.15 -0.17 2.00
N PHE A 155 -15.27 -0.72 2.81
CA PHE A 155 -14.02 -0.07 3.13
C PHE A 155 -13.02 -0.24 1.98
N ALA A 156 -12.30 0.82 1.68
CA ALA A 156 -11.24 0.86 0.68
C ALA A 156 -10.11 1.81 1.15
N PHE A 157 -9.00 1.84 0.46
CA PHE A 157 -8.01 2.88 0.69
C PHE A 157 -7.32 3.31 -0.60
N LEU A 158 -6.86 4.55 -0.59
CA LEU A 158 -6.05 5.15 -1.64
C LEU A 158 -4.58 5.02 -1.29
N ILE A 159 -3.75 4.79 -2.30
CA ILE A 159 -2.28 4.77 -2.17
C ILE A 159 -1.71 5.91 -3.00
N GLU A 160 -0.74 6.60 -2.43
CA GLU A 160 0.05 7.66 -3.05
C GLU A 160 0.72 7.20 -4.37
N ASP A 161 0.86 8.11 -5.33
CA ASP A 161 1.63 7.86 -6.55
C ASP A 161 3.12 7.88 -6.25
N ASP A 162 3.85 6.91 -6.75
CA ASP A 162 5.29 6.75 -6.56
C ASP A 162 6.12 7.96 -7.03
N ASN A 163 5.64 8.74 -8.02
CA ASN A 163 6.30 10.01 -8.39
C ASN A 163 6.14 11.09 -7.30
N LYS A 164 5.10 11.01 -6.48
CA LYS A 164 4.93 11.91 -5.34
C LYS A 164 5.92 11.58 -4.22
N VAL A 165 6.12 10.29 -3.94
CA VAL A 165 7.19 9.82 -3.04
C VAL A 165 8.55 10.34 -3.54
N ALA A 166 8.85 10.19 -4.83
CA ALA A 166 10.09 10.67 -5.42
C ALA A 166 10.28 12.18 -5.20
N LYS A 167 9.23 12.97 -5.44
CA LYS A 167 9.26 14.44 -5.26
C LYS A 167 9.43 14.82 -3.78
N ARG A 168 8.70 14.17 -2.87
CA ARG A 168 8.72 14.47 -1.43
C ARG A 168 10.11 14.27 -0.81
N HIS A 169 10.90 13.34 -1.34
CA HIS A 169 12.22 12.98 -0.83
C HIS A 169 13.38 13.44 -1.70
N ASP A 170 13.10 14.25 -2.74
CA ASP A 170 14.11 14.70 -3.72
C ASP A 170 14.94 13.53 -4.29
N ILE A 171 14.26 12.44 -4.65
CA ILE A 171 14.83 11.24 -5.27
C ILE A 171 14.19 10.97 -6.62
N LYS A 172 14.83 10.15 -7.44
CA LYS A 172 14.32 9.81 -8.77
C LYS A 172 13.75 8.41 -8.78
N LYS A 173 12.55 8.25 -9.35
CA LYS A 173 12.01 6.93 -9.62
C LYS A 173 12.91 6.17 -10.57
N PHE A 174 13.25 4.92 -10.21
CA PHE A 174 14.08 4.08 -11.07
C PHE A 174 13.20 3.27 -12.03
N PRO A 175 13.57 3.17 -13.32
CA PRO A 175 12.78 2.44 -14.31
C PRO A 175 12.64 0.96 -13.97
N LYS A 176 11.48 0.36 -14.29
CA LYS A 176 11.25 -1.07 -14.16
C LYS A 176 12.17 -1.83 -15.12
N ARG A 177 13.19 -2.48 -14.58
CA ARG A 177 14.14 -3.36 -15.30
C ARG A 177 14.81 -4.30 -14.33
N ARG A 178 15.37 -5.38 -14.83
CA ARG A 178 16.17 -6.29 -14.00
C ARG A 178 17.41 -5.58 -13.45
N VAL A 179 17.63 -5.71 -12.15
CA VAL A 179 18.79 -5.11 -11.45
C VAL A 179 19.44 -6.14 -10.54
N SER A 180 20.74 -5.96 -10.26
CA SER A 180 21.37 -6.71 -9.19
C SER A 180 20.90 -6.19 -7.84
N PRO A 181 20.40 -7.02 -6.92
CA PRO A 181 20.03 -6.57 -5.57
C PRO A 181 21.22 -5.98 -4.79
N LEU A 182 22.47 -6.28 -5.20
CA LEU A 182 23.67 -5.76 -4.55
C LEU A 182 23.91 -4.26 -4.75
N ILE A 183 23.27 -3.63 -5.74
CA ILE A 183 23.36 -2.18 -5.95
C ILE A 183 22.34 -1.39 -5.11
N VAL A 184 21.43 -2.07 -4.46
CA VAL A 184 20.49 -1.47 -3.49
C VAL A 184 21.25 -1.13 -2.22
N SER A 185 20.94 0.01 -1.61
CA SER A 185 21.49 0.41 -0.30
C SER A 185 21.32 -0.71 0.73
N ASP A 186 22.34 -1.02 1.49
CA ASP A 186 22.30 -2.11 2.46
C ASP A 186 21.20 -1.89 3.51
N SER A 187 21.10 -0.67 4.06
CA SER A 187 20.07 -0.33 5.03
C SER A 187 18.66 -0.48 4.43
N SER A 188 18.44 0.01 3.20
CA SER A 188 17.14 -0.12 2.52
C SER A 188 16.81 -1.58 2.20
N ALA A 189 17.78 -2.37 1.72
CA ALA A 189 17.55 -3.77 1.37
C ALA A 189 17.31 -4.65 2.61
N ILE A 190 18.03 -4.40 3.71
CA ILE A 190 17.84 -5.11 4.98
C ILE A 190 16.50 -4.72 5.59
N ASN A 191 16.16 -3.43 5.64
CA ASN A 191 14.86 -2.96 6.14
C ASN A 191 13.71 -3.61 5.38
N PHE A 192 13.74 -3.58 4.05
CA PHE A 192 12.75 -4.24 3.19
C PHE A 192 12.59 -5.73 3.52
N ALA A 193 13.72 -6.45 3.66
CA ALA A 193 13.71 -7.89 3.90
C ALA A 193 13.22 -8.24 5.32
N LEU A 194 13.59 -7.46 6.34
CA LEU A 194 13.12 -7.63 7.72
C LEU A 194 11.63 -7.32 7.82
N PHE A 195 11.18 -6.24 7.21
CA PHE A 195 9.76 -5.93 7.15
C PHE A 195 8.95 -7.04 6.46
N SER A 196 9.42 -7.50 5.30
CA SER A 196 8.76 -8.60 4.59
C SER A 196 8.73 -9.89 5.43
N TYR A 197 9.78 -10.18 6.19
CA TYR A 197 9.81 -11.28 7.15
C TYR A 197 8.81 -11.07 8.27
N MET A 198 8.73 -9.87 8.85
CA MET A 198 7.81 -9.50 9.93
C MET A 198 6.36 -9.80 9.53
N ILE A 199 5.92 -9.33 8.37
CA ILE A 199 4.54 -9.53 7.91
C ILE A 199 4.31 -10.86 7.18
N GLY A 200 5.33 -11.74 7.06
CA GLY A 200 5.25 -13.00 6.32
C GLY A 200 5.05 -12.80 4.81
N ASN A 201 5.60 -11.72 4.23
CA ASN A 201 5.50 -11.48 2.81
C ASN A 201 6.64 -12.19 2.06
N THR A 202 6.28 -13.15 1.21
CA THR A 202 7.23 -13.85 0.32
C THR A 202 7.00 -13.52 -1.16
N ASP A 203 6.01 -12.69 -1.50
CA ASP A 203 5.66 -12.34 -2.88
C ASP A 203 6.35 -11.05 -3.34
N TRP A 204 7.67 -11.06 -3.36
CA TRP A 204 8.46 -9.92 -3.82
C TRP A 204 9.78 -10.31 -4.48
N SER A 205 10.33 -9.40 -5.28
CA SER A 205 11.67 -9.52 -5.83
C SER A 205 12.29 -8.17 -6.13
N MET A 206 13.41 -7.85 -5.47
CA MET A 206 14.19 -6.66 -5.80
C MET A 206 14.80 -6.77 -7.20
N ALA A 207 15.28 -7.97 -7.59
CA ALA A 207 15.93 -8.16 -8.87
C ALA A 207 14.99 -7.90 -10.06
N TYR A 208 13.74 -8.32 -9.95
CA TYR A 208 12.71 -8.15 -10.99
C TYR A 208 11.77 -6.98 -10.70
N GLN A 209 11.97 -6.27 -9.61
CA GLN A 209 11.09 -5.20 -9.13
C GLN A 209 9.61 -5.65 -9.05
N HIS A 210 9.39 -6.90 -8.59
CA HIS A 210 8.06 -7.42 -8.30
C HIS A 210 7.67 -7.00 -6.89
N ASN A 211 6.50 -6.39 -6.73
CA ASN A 211 6.02 -5.80 -5.47
C ASN A 211 7.08 -4.93 -4.77
N THR A 212 7.89 -4.27 -5.57
CA THR A 212 9.02 -3.44 -5.15
C THR A 212 9.08 -2.20 -6.04
N GLU A 213 8.96 -1.01 -5.44
CA GLU A 213 9.31 0.24 -6.12
C GLU A 213 10.78 0.57 -5.84
N MET A 214 11.47 1.04 -6.87
CA MET A 214 12.88 1.43 -6.78
C MET A 214 13.05 2.92 -7.03
N PHE A 215 13.87 3.55 -6.19
CA PHE A 215 14.25 4.95 -6.31
C PHE A 215 15.77 5.09 -6.30
N PHE A 216 16.25 6.17 -6.88
CA PHE A 216 17.68 6.51 -6.89
C PHE A 216 17.91 7.86 -6.19
N ASN A 217 18.75 7.87 -5.18
CA ASN A 217 19.06 9.06 -4.36
C ASN A 217 20.36 9.78 -4.79
N GLY A 218 20.81 9.57 -6.02
CA GLY A 218 22.08 10.11 -6.52
C GLY A 218 23.31 9.22 -6.25
N LYS A 219 23.22 8.25 -5.32
CA LYS A 219 24.33 7.36 -4.93
C LYS A 219 23.98 5.88 -5.00
N LYS A 220 22.84 5.48 -4.46
CA LYS A 220 22.39 4.08 -4.32
C LYS A 220 20.93 3.95 -4.73
N LEU A 221 20.51 2.73 -5.07
CA LEU A 221 19.10 2.40 -5.17
C LEU A 221 18.49 2.19 -3.79
N LEU A 222 17.25 2.63 -3.65
CA LEU A 222 16.40 2.44 -2.47
C LEU A 222 15.19 1.60 -2.89
N ALA A 223 14.90 0.56 -2.13
CA ALA A 223 13.77 -0.35 -2.39
C ALA A 223 12.65 -0.11 -1.38
N ILE A 224 11.41 0.01 -1.86
CA ILE A 224 10.21 0.16 -1.05
C ILE A 224 9.24 -0.96 -1.39
N PRO A 225 8.75 -1.73 -0.39
CA PRO A 225 7.74 -2.76 -0.61
C PRO A 225 6.36 -2.14 -0.85
N TYR A 226 5.53 -2.83 -1.63
CA TYR A 226 4.11 -2.53 -1.81
C TYR A 226 3.35 -3.80 -2.23
N ASP A 227 2.00 -3.74 -2.22
CA ASP A 227 1.12 -4.84 -2.63
C ASP A 227 1.24 -6.05 -1.68
N PHE A 228 0.64 -5.92 -0.48
CA PHE A 228 0.83 -6.87 0.62
C PHE A 228 -0.26 -7.93 0.74
N ASP A 229 -1.19 -8.00 -0.20
CA ASP A 229 -2.34 -8.89 -0.16
C ASP A 229 -1.99 -10.39 -0.12
N HIS A 230 -0.80 -10.77 -0.62
CA HIS A 230 -0.25 -12.13 -0.52
C HIS A 230 0.61 -12.39 0.73
N SER A 231 0.68 -11.44 1.67
CA SER A 231 1.44 -11.63 2.93
C SER A 231 0.72 -12.52 3.93
N GLY A 232 1.48 -13.11 4.85
CA GLY A 232 0.94 -13.88 5.98
C GLY A 232 0.14 -13.03 6.97
N LEU A 233 0.41 -11.73 7.06
CA LEU A 233 -0.38 -10.77 7.83
C LEU A 233 -1.81 -10.69 7.27
N VAL A 234 -1.97 -10.48 5.99
CA VAL A 234 -3.27 -10.40 5.31
C VAL A 234 -3.93 -11.77 5.27
N ASN A 235 -3.17 -12.81 4.94
CA ASN A 235 -3.63 -14.20 4.84
C ASN A 235 -4.90 -14.32 3.98
N ALA A 236 -4.86 -13.72 2.79
CA ALA A 236 -6.00 -13.75 1.88
C ALA A 236 -6.28 -15.18 1.40
N TYR A 237 -7.56 -15.54 1.27
CA TYR A 237 -8.00 -16.88 0.84
C TYR A 237 -7.42 -17.31 -0.52
N TYR A 238 -7.08 -16.35 -1.37
CA TYR A 238 -6.47 -16.58 -2.67
C TYR A 238 -4.94 -16.59 -2.66
N ALA A 239 -4.30 -16.18 -1.54
CA ALA A 239 -2.86 -16.14 -1.43
C ALA A 239 -2.28 -17.56 -1.37
N LYS A 240 -1.24 -17.80 -2.17
CA LYS A 240 -0.56 -19.10 -2.22
C LYS A 240 0.91 -18.93 -1.85
N PRO A 241 1.50 -19.90 -1.14
CA PRO A 241 2.92 -19.92 -0.89
C PRO A 241 3.71 -19.89 -2.22
N ASN A 242 4.85 -19.22 -2.21
CA ASN A 242 5.74 -19.24 -3.36
C ASN A 242 6.28 -20.67 -3.54
N PRO A 243 6.04 -21.33 -4.71
CA PRO A 243 6.43 -22.73 -4.91
C PRO A 243 7.95 -22.96 -4.89
N MET A 244 8.75 -21.90 -5.02
CA MET A 244 10.21 -21.98 -4.90
C MET A 244 10.70 -22.03 -3.46
N LEU A 245 9.81 -21.80 -2.48
CA LEU A 245 10.12 -21.83 -1.06
C LEU A 245 9.54 -23.11 -0.44
N LYS A 246 10.26 -23.69 0.52
CA LYS A 246 9.80 -24.88 1.27
C LYS A 246 8.87 -24.45 2.40
N ILE A 247 7.72 -23.87 2.05
CA ILE A 247 6.66 -23.43 2.98
C ILE A 247 5.33 -23.99 2.53
N SER A 248 4.49 -24.38 3.48
CA SER A 248 3.15 -24.94 3.24
C SER A 248 2.04 -23.87 3.32
N SER A 249 2.31 -22.76 3.97
CA SER A 249 1.38 -21.65 4.17
C SER A 249 2.04 -20.30 3.96
N VAL A 250 1.27 -19.31 3.47
CA VAL A 250 1.72 -17.89 3.38
C VAL A 250 1.98 -17.29 4.77
N THR A 251 1.45 -17.91 5.84
CA THR A 251 1.67 -17.45 7.21
C THR A 251 3.01 -17.90 7.80
N GLU A 252 3.73 -18.80 7.11
CA GLU A 252 5.11 -19.14 7.46
C GLU A 252 6.05 -18.01 7.05
N ARG A 253 7.00 -17.72 7.94
CA ARG A 253 7.94 -16.61 7.74
C ARG A 253 9.28 -17.13 7.24
N VAL A 254 9.73 -16.59 6.12
CA VAL A 254 11.04 -16.89 5.52
C VAL A 254 11.78 -15.58 5.27
N TYR A 255 12.97 -15.47 5.85
CA TYR A 255 13.86 -14.36 5.54
C TYR A 255 14.46 -14.56 4.13
N ARG A 256 14.19 -13.64 3.23
CA ARG A 256 14.63 -13.68 1.83
C ARG A 256 15.66 -12.61 1.48
N GLY A 257 16.17 -11.91 2.49
CA GLY A 257 17.24 -10.93 2.31
C GLY A 257 18.56 -11.62 1.93
N LEU A 258 19.39 -10.89 1.21
CA LEU A 258 20.76 -11.34 0.93
C LEU A 258 21.60 -11.24 2.20
N CYS A 259 22.49 -12.23 2.42
CA CYS A 259 23.54 -12.11 3.43
C CYS A 259 24.41 -10.89 3.08
N ARG A 260 24.53 -9.96 4.04
CA ARG A 260 25.38 -8.78 3.90
C ARG A 260 26.73 -9.04 4.57
N ARG A 261 27.79 -8.53 3.96
CA ARG A 261 29.15 -8.72 4.49
C ARG A 261 29.39 -7.91 5.77
N ASP A 262 28.66 -6.81 5.95
CA ASP A 262 28.78 -5.98 7.14
C ASP A 262 27.71 -6.37 8.18
N PRO A 263 28.06 -7.14 9.21
CA PRO A 263 27.15 -7.53 10.26
C PRO A 263 26.69 -6.36 11.14
N GLN A 264 27.43 -5.23 11.15
CA GLN A 264 27.08 -4.06 11.96
C GLN A 264 25.83 -3.37 11.40
N VAL A 265 25.69 -3.32 10.06
CA VAL A 265 24.49 -2.77 9.42
C VAL A 265 23.25 -3.59 9.80
N PHE A 266 23.35 -4.91 9.84
CA PHE A 266 22.26 -5.79 10.25
C PHE A 266 21.95 -5.61 11.73
N ALA A 267 22.97 -5.58 12.61
CA ALA A 267 22.79 -5.36 14.04
C ALA A 267 22.17 -3.98 14.36
N GLY A 268 22.57 -2.93 13.61
CA GLY A 268 21.97 -1.59 13.70
C GLY A 268 20.49 -1.62 13.32
N MET A 269 20.15 -2.29 12.22
CA MET A 269 18.75 -2.42 11.79
C MET A 269 17.90 -3.20 12.79
N ARG A 270 18.45 -4.26 13.41
CA ARG A 270 17.76 -4.98 14.47
C ARG A 270 17.44 -4.08 15.67
N LYS A 271 18.42 -3.29 16.15
CA LYS A 271 18.18 -2.32 17.23
C LYS A 271 17.10 -1.31 16.87
N PHE A 272 17.09 -0.84 15.62
CA PHE A 272 16.07 0.05 15.11
C PHE A 272 14.66 -0.59 15.18
N TYR A 273 14.50 -1.86 14.75
CA TYR A 273 13.21 -2.56 14.84
C TYR A 273 12.73 -2.69 16.29
N ILE A 274 13.64 -3.03 17.22
CA ILE A 274 13.31 -3.10 18.66
C ILE A 274 12.85 -1.73 19.17
N SER A 275 13.51 -0.64 18.77
CA SER A 275 13.10 0.71 19.18
C SER A 275 11.75 1.16 18.60
N LYS A 276 11.25 0.47 17.57
CA LYS A 276 9.98 0.74 16.90
C LYS A 276 8.84 -0.19 17.33
N GLU A 277 9.08 -1.07 18.30
CA GLU A 277 8.10 -2.04 18.77
C GLU A 277 6.82 -1.37 19.27
N GLU A 278 6.95 -0.36 20.12
CA GLU A 278 5.82 0.40 20.66
C GLU A 278 5.01 1.09 19.56
N ASP A 279 5.68 1.74 18.59
CA ASP A 279 5.03 2.40 17.46
C ASP A 279 4.20 1.39 16.62
N ILE A 280 4.74 0.18 16.40
CA ILE A 280 4.07 -0.89 15.67
C ILE A 280 2.82 -1.36 16.41
N PHE A 281 2.93 -1.60 17.73
CA PHE A 281 1.78 -2.03 18.53
C PHE A 281 0.73 -0.94 18.71
N ASN A 282 1.13 0.32 18.82
CA ASN A 282 0.19 1.44 18.83
C ASN A 282 -0.58 1.52 17.51
N THR A 283 0.11 1.38 16.38
CA THR A 283 -0.52 1.29 15.06
C THR A 283 -1.49 0.11 14.95
N LEU A 284 -1.12 -1.08 15.47
CA LEU A 284 -2.02 -2.23 15.50
C LEU A 284 -3.28 -1.96 16.34
N ASN A 285 -3.14 -1.28 17.48
CA ASN A 285 -4.27 -0.93 18.35
C ASN A 285 -5.32 -0.04 17.64
N GLU A 286 -4.90 0.85 16.74
CA GLU A 286 -5.82 1.67 15.93
C GLU A 286 -6.75 0.83 15.02
N PHE A 287 -6.35 -0.41 14.74
CA PHE A 287 -7.11 -1.34 13.91
C PHE A 287 -7.93 -2.36 14.72
N LYS A 288 -7.91 -2.32 16.05
CA LYS A 288 -8.56 -3.30 16.91
C LYS A 288 -10.04 -3.50 16.58
N ASP A 289 -10.80 -2.40 16.56
CA ASP A 289 -12.24 -2.45 16.29
C ASP A 289 -12.58 -2.86 14.85
N LYS A 290 -11.67 -2.56 13.90
CA LYS A 290 -11.81 -2.87 12.48
C LYS A 290 -11.54 -4.34 12.17
N LEU A 291 -10.62 -4.95 12.87
CA LEU A 291 -10.22 -6.36 12.71
C LEU A 291 -11.10 -7.31 13.52
N GLY A 292 -11.71 -6.84 14.62
CA GLY A 292 -12.36 -7.68 15.60
C GLY A 292 -11.35 -8.47 16.45
N GLU A 293 -11.83 -8.95 17.60
CA GLU A 293 -10.98 -9.49 18.68
C GLU A 293 -10.12 -10.70 18.26
N LYS A 294 -10.70 -11.61 17.47
CA LYS A 294 -10.03 -12.83 17.01
C LYS A 294 -8.85 -12.54 16.08
N GLU A 295 -9.07 -11.72 15.06
CA GLU A 295 -8.02 -11.37 14.09
C GLU A 295 -6.99 -10.43 14.71
N PHE A 296 -7.42 -9.49 15.54
CA PHE A 296 -6.50 -8.64 16.30
C PHE A 296 -5.55 -9.48 17.17
N SER A 297 -6.07 -10.43 17.96
CA SER A 297 -5.26 -11.32 18.79
C SER A 297 -4.31 -12.18 17.95
N ARG A 298 -4.76 -12.66 16.79
CA ARG A 298 -3.92 -13.43 15.86
C ARG A 298 -2.74 -12.61 15.35
N VAL A 299 -2.98 -11.37 14.95
CA VAL A 299 -1.92 -10.47 14.48
C VAL A 299 -1.00 -10.10 15.63
N TRP A 300 -1.56 -9.73 16.78
CA TRP A 300 -0.79 -9.39 17.99
C TRP A 300 0.18 -10.49 18.38
N MET A 301 -0.28 -11.73 18.52
CA MET A 301 0.59 -12.86 18.90
C MET A 301 1.71 -13.08 17.87
N LYS A 302 1.41 -12.99 16.59
CA LYS A 302 2.40 -13.17 15.52
C LYS A 302 3.46 -12.07 15.51
N GLU A 303 3.07 -10.83 15.72
CA GLU A 303 4.02 -9.71 15.72
C GLU A 303 4.84 -9.67 17.02
N SER A 304 4.25 -9.98 18.18
CA SER A 304 4.97 -10.09 19.45
C SER A 304 6.02 -11.21 19.45
N GLU A 305 5.76 -12.34 18.77
CA GLU A 305 6.76 -13.40 18.61
C GLU A 305 8.02 -12.94 17.88
N ILE A 306 7.92 -11.94 17.00
CA ILE A 306 9.08 -11.46 16.23
C ILE A 306 9.89 -10.47 17.03
N THR A 307 9.24 -9.56 17.74
CA THR A 307 9.91 -8.57 18.58
C THR A 307 10.62 -9.24 19.74
N VAL A 308 10.01 -10.23 20.40
CA VAL A 308 10.61 -11.02 21.48
C VAL A 308 11.66 -12.04 20.95
N ARG A 309 11.41 -12.67 19.79
CA ARG A 309 12.30 -13.65 19.15
C ARG A 309 13.24 -13.04 18.10
N SER A 310 13.57 -11.77 18.15
CA SER A 310 14.69 -11.22 17.36
C SER A 310 16.05 -11.91 17.68
N GLN A 311 16.00 -13.08 18.29
CA GLN A 311 16.96 -14.16 18.21
C GLN A 311 16.90 -14.81 16.81
N VAL A 312 17.10 -14.01 15.74
CA VAL A 312 17.70 -14.58 14.56
C VAL A 312 19.10 -15.00 15.02
N ARG A 313 19.24 -16.28 15.37
CA ARG A 313 20.56 -16.89 15.56
C ARG A 313 21.31 -16.51 14.28
N ASN A 314 22.49 -15.92 14.47
CA ASN A 314 23.40 -15.67 13.35
C ASN A 314 23.49 -16.97 12.51
N PRO A 315 23.31 -16.87 11.19
CA PRO A 315 23.56 -17.98 10.31
C PRO A 315 25.03 -18.40 10.37
#